data_983b720c8e9e37b6d5a8925e694235be
#
_entry.id   983b720c8e9e37b6d5a8925e694235be
#
_cell.length_a   1.000
_cell.length_b   1.000
_cell.length_c   1.000
_cell.angle_alpha   90.00
_cell.angle_beta   90.00
_cell.angle_gamma   90.00
#
_symmetry.space_group_name_H-M   'P 1'
#
loop_
_entity.id
_entity.type
_entity.pdbx_description
1 polymer ?
#
loop_
_entity_poly.entity_id
_entity_poly.type
_entity_poly.pdbx_seq_one_letter_code
_entity_poly.pdbx_strand_id
1 'polypeptide(L)'
;GADIHTGDGAGILTQVPDAFFRAVCDFELPAAGDYGVGMCFLPQDPDARRKLEELIELNVRIEGQELLGWRDVPVDEDHVGSAANRTRPYMKQVFVGAGSEHGGDNDAFERKLYVIRRIIELAAGPDFYSPSFSSRTIVYKGMLISPQLGRFYPDLKDERFASALALVHSRFSTNTFPSWDLA
;
A
#
# COMPACT_ATOMS: atom_id res chain seq x y z
N GLY A 1 13.67 28.02 -1.50
CA GLY A 1 13.34 27.80 -0.11
C GLY A 1 12.64 26.47 0.05
N ALA A 2 13.09 25.65 0.98
CA ALA A 2 12.41 24.38 1.25
C ALA A 2 10.97 24.70 1.72
N ASP A 3 10.01 24.01 1.13
CA ASP A 3 8.62 24.05 1.58
C ASP A 3 8.55 23.43 2.98
N ILE A 4 8.29 24.25 3.99
CA ILE A 4 8.24 23.83 5.40
C ILE A 4 7.13 22.81 5.69
N HIS A 5 6.19 22.65 4.77
CA HIS A 5 5.08 21.70 4.85
C HIS A 5 5.36 20.38 4.11
N THR A 6 6.46 20.30 3.36
CA THR A 6 6.90 19.04 2.76
C THR A 6 7.76 18.30 3.78
N GLY A 7 7.26 17.16 4.24
CA GLY A 7 7.98 16.31 5.19
C GLY A 7 9.04 15.44 4.52
N ASP A 8 10.03 15.05 5.30
CA ASP A 8 11.09 14.13 4.85
C ASP A 8 10.63 12.67 4.84
N GLY A 9 9.56 12.36 5.56
CA GLY A 9 8.95 11.04 5.59
C GLY A 9 8.28 10.75 6.93
N ALA A 10 7.06 10.22 6.86
CA ALA A 10 6.36 9.65 8.00
C ALA A 10 5.55 8.43 7.54
N GLY A 11 5.41 7.45 8.42
CA GLY A 11 4.64 6.26 8.12
C GLY A 11 4.24 5.48 9.36
N ILE A 12 3.28 4.59 9.13
CA ILE A 12 2.79 3.65 10.12
C ILE A 12 2.61 2.26 9.46
N LEU A 13 3.12 1.24 10.12
CA LEU A 13 2.80 -0.15 9.85
C LEU A 13 1.85 -0.64 10.91
N THR A 14 0.75 -1.25 10.49
CA THR A 14 -0.24 -1.89 11.35
C THR A 14 -0.50 -3.32 10.89
N GLN A 15 -1.28 -4.07 11.66
CA GLN A 15 -1.92 -5.27 11.13
C GLN A 15 -2.92 -4.88 10.04
N VAL A 16 -3.25 -5.82 9.13
CA VAL A 16 -4.34 -5.65 8.17
C VAL A 16 -5.65 -5.44 8.94
N PRO A 17 -6.32 -4.28 8.80
CA PRO A 17 -7.53 -3.98 9.58
C PRO A 17 -8.77 -4.60 8.92
N ASP A 18 -9.01 -5.89 9.15
CA ASP A 18 -10.05 -6.68 8.49
C ASP A 18 -11.46 -6.05 8.59
N ALA A 19 -11.88 -5.63 9.78
CA ALA A 19 -13.18 -5.00 9.98
C ALA A 19 -13.35 -3.71 9.15
N PHE A 20 -12.28 -2.93 9.01
CA PHE A 20 -12.27 -1.73 8.18
C PHE A 20 -12.42 -2.11 6.70
N PHE A 21 -11.60 -3.02 6.18
CA PHE A 21 -11.66 -3.38 4.76
C PHE A 21 -12.99 -4.02 4.36
N ARG A 22 -13.58 -4.87 5.20
CA ARG A 22 -14.92 -5.41 4.96
C ARG A 22 -16.01 -4.35 4.85
N ALA A 23 -15.81 -3.20 5.48
CA ALA A 23 -16.79 -2.12 5.46
C ALA A 23 -16.61 -1.13 4.30
N VAL A 24 -15.40 -1.06 3.71
CA VAL A 24 -15.08 -0.04 2.68
C VAL A 24 -14.81 -0.62 1.29
N CYS A 25 -14.59 -1.94 1.17
CA CYS A 25 -14.48 -2.61 -0.13
C CYS A 25 -15.88 -2.93 -0.67
N ASP A 26 -16.05 -2.85 -1.98
CA ASP A 26 -17.27 -3.17 -2.71
C ASP A 26 -17.28 -4.62 -3.25
N PHE A 27 -16.33 -5.44 -2.82
CA PHE A 27 -16.18 -6.86 -3.12
C PHE A 27 -16.04 -7.67 -1.83
N GLU A 28 -16.36 -8.98 -1.93
CA GLU A 28 -16.26 -9.88 -0.79
C GLU A 28 -14.80 -10.22 -0.44
N LEU A 29 -14.51 -10.27 0.85
CA LEU A 29 -13.21 -10.69 1.38
C LEU A 29 -13.33 -12.07 2.04
N PRO A 30 -12.37 -13.00 1.79
CA PRO A 30 -12.25 -14.26 2.55
C PRO A 30 -12.04 -14.03 4.05
N ALA A 31 -11.87 -15.09 4.82
CA ALA A 31 -11.54 -14.97 6.24
C ALA A 31 -10.23 -14.17 6.43
N ALA A 32 -10.11 -13.50 7.58
CA ALA A 32 -8.90 -12.79 7.94
C ALA A 32 -7.69 -13.76 7.95
N GLY A 33 -6.63 -13.39 7.24
CA GLY A 33 -5.44 -14.24 7.00
C GLY A 33 -5.48 -15.01 5.68
N ASP A 34 -6.65 -15.21 5.08
CA ASP A 34 -6.80 -15.87 3.77
C ASP A 34 -6.80 -14.87 2.61
N TYR A 35 -6.55 -13.61 2.88
CA TYR A 35 -6.28 -12.60 1.87
C TYR A 35 -5.13 -11.68 2.29
N GLY A 36 -4.46 -11.12 1.30
CA GLY A 36 -3.42 -10.10 1.48
C GLY A 36 -3.79 -8.79 0.80
N VAL A 37 -3.16 -7.73 1.25
CA VAL A 37 -3.33 -6.38 0.71
C VAL A 37 -1.99 -5.83 0.25
N GLY A 38 -1.91 -5.46 -1.03
CA GLY A 38 -0.78 -4.72 -1.58
C GLY A 38 -1.08 -3.22 -1.59
N MET A 39 -0.36 -2.41 -0.81
CA MET A 39 -0.36 -0.97 -0.98
C MET A 39 0.50 -0.64 -2.20
N CYS A 40 -0.07 -0.02 -3.22
CA CYS A 40 0.58 0.24 -4.50
C CYS A 40 0.71 1.74 -4.75
N PHE A 41 1.93 2.19 -4.98
CA PHE A 41 2.26 3.52 -5.48
C PHE A 41 2.45 3.42 -6.99
N LEU A 42 1.54 4.01 -7.74
CA LEU A 42 1.37 3.88 -9.17
C LEU A 42 1.53 5.24 -9.87
N PRO A 43 1.78 5.28 -11.19
CA PRO A 43 1.81 6.52 -11.95
C PRO A 43 0.49 7.29 -11.88
N GLN A 44 0.58 8.61 -11.93
CA GLN A 44 -0.60 9.48 -12.07
C GLN A 44 -1.25 9.35 -13.45
N ASP A 45 -0.47 9.06 -14.50
CA ASP A 45 -0.98 8.82 -15.83
C ASP A 45 -1.89 7.58 -15.86
N PRO A 46 -3.15 7.69 -16.31
CA PRO A 46 -4.13 6.61 -16.25
C PRO A 46 -3.76 5.40 -17.13
N ASP A 47 -3.12 5.63 -18.27
CA ASP A 47 -2.76 4.54 -19.17
C ASP A 47 -1.54 3.75 -18.66
N ALA A 48 -0.54 4.45 -18.11
CA ALA A 48 0.59 3.81 -17.44
C ALA A 48 0.12 3.04 -16.20
N ARG A 49 -0.76 3.62 -15.40
CA ARG A 49 -1.35 2.98 -14.22
C ARG A 49 -2.09 1.69 -14.58
N ARG A 50 -2.99 1.73 -15.59
CA ARG A 50 -3.73 0.56 -16.05
C ARG A 50 -2.82 -0.59 -16.49
N LYS A 51 -1.74 -0.29 -17.22
CA LYS A 51 -0.75 -1.32 -17.63
C LYS A 51 -0.10 -1.98 -16.41
N LEU A 52 0.20 -1.24 -15.36
CA LEU A 52 0.75 -1.80 -14.13
C LEU A 52 -0.29 -2.60 -13.34
N GLU A 53 -1.54 -2.16 -13.30
CA GLU A 53 -2.64 -2.94 -12.72
C GLU A 53 -2.76 -4.29 -13.44
N GLU A 54 -2.79 -4.31 -14.78
CA GLU A 54 -2.82 -5.53 -15.60
C GLU A 54 -1.61 -6.44 -15.34
N LEU A 55 -0.41 -5.86 -15.19
CA LEU A 55 0.81 -6.60 -14.84
C LEU A 55 0.69 -7.26 -13.45
N ILE A 56 0.17 -6.54 -12.46
CA ILE A 56 -0.05 -7.05 -11.10
C ILE A 56 -1.06 -8.19 -11.14
N GLU A 57 -2.20 -8.01 -11.79
CA GLU A 57 -3.25 -9.01 -11.93
C GLU A 57 -2.75 -10.28 -12.60
N LEU A 58 -1.95 -10.13 -13.67
CA LEU A 58 -1.35 -11.25 -14.38
C LEU A 58 -0.44 -12.06 -13.44
N ASN A 59 0.42 -11.40 -12.67
CA ASN A 59 1.36 -12.08 -11.78
C ASN A 59 0.65 -12.71 -10.57
N VAL A 60 -0.43 -12.11 -10.06
CA VAL A 60 -1.28 -12.75 -9.05
C VAL A 60 -1.81 -14.09 -9.57
N ARG A 61 -2.31 -14.12 -10.80
CA ARG A 61 -2.83 -15.36 -11.44
C ARG A 61 -1.73 -16.38 -11.74
N ILE A 62 -0.58 -15.94 -12.26
CA ILE A 62 0.56 -16.83 -12.56
C ILE A 62 1.05 -17.52 -11.29
N GLU A 63 1.08 -16.81 -10.16
CA GLU A 63 1.48 -17.37 -8.87
C GLU A 63 0.38 -18.19 -8.17
N GLY A 64 -0.72 -18.47 -8.88
CA GLY A 64 -1.82 -19.33 -8.40
C GLY A 64 -2.69 -18.69 -7.32
N GLN A 65 -2.69 -17.36 -7.24
CA GLN A 65 -3.49 -16.60 -6.29
C GLN A 65 -4.73 -16.02 -6.96
N GLU A 66 -5.70 -15.57 -6.16
CA GLU A 66 -6.96 -15.00 -6.63
C GLU A 66 -6.91 -13.47 -6.54
N LEU A 67 -7.25 -12.77 -7.63
CA LEU A 67 -7.50 -11.33 -7.57
C LEU A 67 -8.91 -11.10 -7.02
N LEU A 68 -9.03 -10.48 -5.87
CA LEU A 68 -10.33 -10.16 -5.25
C LEU A 68 -10.87 -8.80 -5.73
N GLY A 69 -9.99 -7.81 -5.85
CA GLY A 69 -10.38 -6.48 -6.31
C GLY A 69 -9.33 -5.41 -6.05
N TRP A 70 -9.70 -4.19 -6.41
CA TRP A 70 -8.91 -2.98 -6.24
C TRP A 70 -9.70 -1.93 -5.45
N ARG A 71 -8.98 -1.18 -4.62
CA ARG A 71 -9.53 -0.03 -3.92
C ARG A 71 -8.63 1.19 -4.11
N ASP A 72 -9.21 2.31 -4.51
CA ASP A 72 -8.50 3.59 -4.45
C ASP A 72 -8.33 4.01 -3.00
N VAL A 73 -7.10 4.41 -2.63
CA VAL A 73 -6.83 4.92 -1.29
C VAL A 73 -7.25 6.38 -1.24
N PRO A 74 -8.23 6.76 -0.40
CA PRO A 74 -8.59 8.15 -0.26
C PRO A 74 -7.45 8.94 0.38
N VAL A 75 -7.14 10.10 -0.21
CA VAL A 75 -6.12 11.03 0.30
C VAL A 75 -6.67 12.45 0.33
N ASP A 76 -6.28 13.21 1.36
CA ASP A 76 -6.60 14.62 1.50
C ASP A 76 -5.38 15.46 1.10
N GLU A 77 -5.43 16.00 -0.13
CA GLU A 77 -4.33 16.75 -0.73
C GLU A 77 -4.07 18.09 -0.05
N ASP A 78 -5.01 18.63 0.70
CA ASP A 78 -4.84 19.88 1.43
C ASP A 78 -3.87 19.74 2.62
N HIS A 79 -3.54 18.50 2.98
CA HIS A 79 -2.68 18.17 4.11
C HIS A 79 -1.29 17.67 3.72
N VAL A 80 -0.84 17.92 2.50
CA VAL A 80 0.51 17.59 2.02
C VAL A 80 1.21 18.82 1.47
N GLY A 81 2.52 18.93 1.65
CA GLY A 81 3.30 20.04 1.10
C GLY A 81 3.29 20.06 -0.42
N SER A 82 3.34 21.25 -1.01
CA SER A 82 3.20 21.44 -2.45
C SER A 82 4.27 20.70 -3.26
N ALA A 83 5.50 20.61 -2.73
CA ALA A 83 6.58 19.87 -3.38
C ALA A 83 6.32 18.35 -3.37
N ALA A 84 5.85 17.81 -2.25
CA ALA A 84 5.48 16.41 -2.14
C ALA A 84 4.27 16.08 -3.02
N ASN A 85 3.27 16.96 -3.08
CA ASN A 85 2.07 16.71 -3.89
C ASN A 85 2.37 16.65 -5.40
N ARG A 86 3.33 17.43 -5.90
CA ARG A 86 3.73 17.40 -7.32
C ARG A 86 4.31 16.06 -7.78
N THR A 87 4.91 15.31 -6.87
CA THR A 87 5.55 14.00 -7.15
C THR A 87 4.77 12.83 -6.55
N ARG A 88 3.57 13.11 -6.03
CA ARG A 88 2.74 12.11 -5.38
C ARG A 88 2.34 11.00 -6.36
N PRO A 89 2.52 9.73 -6.00
CA PRO A 89 1.99 8.62 -6.77
C PRO A 89 0.46 8.55 -6.65
N TYR A 90 -0.17 7.86 -7.57
CA TYR A 90 -1.54 7.39 -7.41
C TYR A 90 -1.55 6.18 -6.49
N MET A 91 -2.35 6.21 -5.43
CA MET A 91 -2.32 5.19 -4.40
C MET A 91 -3.53 4.26 -4.51
N LYS A 92 -3.27 2.98 -4.72
CA LYS A 92 -4.30 1.92 -4.75
C LYS A 92 -3.92 0.77 -3.84
N GLN A 93 -4.91 0.02 -3.45
CA GLN A 93 -4.76 -1.25 -2.76
C GLN A 93 -5.26 -2.37 -3.65
N VAL A 94 -4.42 -3.38 -3.87
CA VAL A 94 -4.81 -4.64 -4.50
C VAL A 94 -5.09 -5.66 -3.42
N PHE A 95 -6.21 -6.37 -3.55
CA PHE A 95 -6.61 -7.44 -2.65
C PHE A 95 -6.44 -8.79 -3.34
N VAL A 96 -5.70 -9.67 -2.70
CA VAL A 96 -5.31 -10.97 -3.22
C VAL A 96 -5.77 -12.05 -2.26
N GLY A 97 -6.61 -12.96 -2.74
CA GLY A 97 -7.04 -14.14 -2.01
C GLY A 97 -6.01 -15.27 -2.10
N ALA A 98 -5.91 -16.07 -1.06
CA ALA A 98 -5.07 -17.27 -1.05
C ALA A 98 -5.63 -18.31 -2.02
N GLY A 99 -4.79 -18.78 -2.93
CA GLY A 99 -5.14 -19.88 -3.84
C GLY A 99 -5.29 -21.22 -3.11
N SER A 100 -5.93 -22.18 -3.76
CA SER A 100 -6.26 -23.49 -3.16
C SER A 100 -5.05 -24.36 -2.79
N GLU A 101 -3.87 -24.04 -3.33
CA GLU A 101 -2.65 -24.85 -3.10
C GLU A 101 -2.01 -24.62 -1.71
N HIS A 102 -2.48 -23.62 -0.95
CA HIS A 102 -1.85 -23.28 0.34
C HIS A 102 -2.26 -24.18 1.50
N GLY A 103 -3.37 -24.93 1.38
CA GLY A 103 -3.81 -25.88 2.39
C GLY A 103 -3.95 -25.32 3.81
N GLY A 104 -4.11 -23.99 3.94
CA GLY A 104 -4.16 -23.29 5.23
C GLY A 104 -2.77 -22.88 5.77
N ASP A 105 -1.69 -23.04 5.02
CA ASP A 105 -0.36 -22.54 5.42
C ASP A 105 -0.22 -21.05 5.12
N ASN A 106 -0.47 -20.22 6.14
CA ASN A 106 -0.37 -18.76 6.05
C ASN A 106 1.07 -18.28 5.72
N ASP A 107 2.10 -19.04 6.06
CA ASP A 107 3.49 -18.69 5.72
C ASP A 107 3.78 -18.97 4.24
N ALA A 108 3.18 -20.01 3.66
CA ALA A 108 3.26 -20.24 2.23
C ALA A 108 2.58 -19.13 1.44
N PHE A 109 1.40 -18.70 1.87
CA PHE A 109 0.71 -17.57 1.25
C PHE A 109 1.51 -16.26 1.35
N GLU A 110 2.06 -15.95 2.51
CA GLU A 110 2.89 -14.76 2.70
C GLU A 110 4.13 -14.77 1.79
N ARG A 111 4.78 -15.93 1.60
CA ARG A 111 5.87 -16.09 0.63
C ARG A 111 5.42 -15.81 -0.81
N LYS A 112 4.22 -16.25 -1.20
CA LYS A 112 3.65 -15.96 -2.53
C LYS A 112 3.41 -14.47 -2.74
N LEU A 113 2.84 -13.80 -1.77
CA LEU A 113 2.65 -12.34 -1.81
C LEU A 113 3.99 -11.60 -1.97
N TYR A 114 5.03 -12.04 -1.25
CA TYR A 114 6.38 -11.50 -1.41
C TYR A 114 6.94 -11.72 -2.83
N VAL A 115 6.79 -12.92 -3.38
CA VAL A 115 7.27 -13.25 -4.73
C VAL A 115 6.56 -12.39 -5.78
N ILE A 116 5.23 -12.27 -5.71
CA ILE A 116 4.43 -11.41 -6.59
C ILE A 116 4.96 -9.98 -6.55
N ARG A 117 5.09 -9.40 -5.36
CA ARG A 117 5.62 -8.06 -5.17
C ARG A 117 6.99 -7.90 -5.86
N ARG A 118 7.92 -8.81 -5.61
CA ARG A 118 9.29 -8.73 -6.15
C ARG A 118 9.35 -8.85 -7.67
N ILE A 119 8.53 -9.71 -8.26
CA ILE A 119 8.43 -9.83 -9.72
C ILE A 119 7.94 -8.52 -10.34
N ILE A 120 6.91 -7.90 -9.75
CA ILE A 120 6.35 -6.64 -10.25
C ILE A 120 7.37 -5.50 -10.10
N GLU A 121 8.04 -5.37 -8.96
CA GLU A 121 9.08 -4.35 -8.74
C GLU A 121 10.22 -4.47 -9.76
N LEU A 122 10.64 -5.68 -10.09
CA LEU A 122 11.69 -5.92 -11.08
C LEU A 122 11.23 -5.63 -12.51
N ALA A 123 9.98 -5.94 -12.84
CA ALA A 123 9.44 -5.75 -14.18
C ALA A 123 9.06 -4.29 -14.46
N ALA A 124 8.53 -3.59 -13.49
CA ALA A 124 8.07 -2.20 -13.60
C ALA A 124 9.18 -1.16 -13.33
N GLY A 125 10.25 -1.56 -12.63
CA GLY A 125 11.33 -0.65 -12.27
C GLY A 125 10.83 0.54 -11.43
N PRO A 126 11.25 1.78 -11.74
CA PRO A 126 10.92 2.96 -10.94
C PRO A 126 9.45 3.39 -10.98
N ASP A 127 8.67 2.84 -11.91
CA ASP A 127 7.27 3.22 -12.08
C ASP A 127 6.33 2.55 -11.05
N PHE A 128 6.85 1.60 -10.27
CA PHE A 128 6.10 0.90 -9.25
C PHE A 128 6.87 0.80 -7.94
N TYR A 129 6.18 1.09 -6.86
CA TYR A 129 6.66 0.82 -5.51
C TYR A 129 5.52 0.30 -4.64
N SER A 130 5.81 -0.68 -3.81
CA SER A 130 4.85 -1.21 -2.84
C SER A 130 5.44 -1.17 -1.43
N PRO A 131 4.98 -0.27 -0.55
CA PRO A 131 5.45 -0.23 0.85
C PRO A 131 5.08 -1.49 1.63
N SER A 132 4.01 -2.17 1.26
CA SER A 132 3.60 -3.44 1.86
C SER A 132 2.79 -4.28 0.87
N PHE A 133 2.98 -5.60 0.92
CA PHE A 133 2.21 -6.58 0.17
C PHE A 133 2.15 -7.86 1.03
N SER A 134 1.12 -7.97 1.89
CA SER A 134 1.10 -8.93 2.98
C SER A 134 -0.32 -9.27 3.42
N SER A 135 -0.52 -10.48 3.95
CA SER A 135 -1.75 -10.90 4.62
C SER A 135 -1.80 -10.47 6.10
N ARG A 136 -0.68 -9.98 6.64
CA ARG A 136 -0.51 -9.70 8.07
C ARG A 136 -0.46 -8.22 8.39
N THR A 137 0.25 -7.44 7.57
CA THR A 137 0.54 -6.04 7.84
C THR A 137 0.29 -5.16 6.65
N ILE A 138 0.00 -3.88 6.92
CA ILE A 138 -0.14 -2.84 5.91
C ILE A 138 0.63 -1.60 6.33
N VAL A 139 1.22 -0.90 5.36
CA VAL A 139 1.99 0.32 5.59
C VAL A 139 1.33 1.49 4.88
N TYR A 140 1.04 2.54 5.65
CA TYR A 140 0.71 3.87 5.15
C TYR A 140 1.90 4.78 5.40
N LYS A 141 2.46 5.38 4.35
CA LYS A 141 3.63 6.26 4.45
C LYS A 141 3.64 7.30 3.34
N GLY A 142 4.50 8.30 3.47
CA GLY A 142 4.68 9.29 2.42
C GLY A 142 5.65 10.41 2.80
N MET A 143 5.87 11.33 1.85
CA MET A 143 6.64 12.56 2.06
C MET A 143 5.86 13.55 2.95
N LEU A 144 5.65 13.16 4.19
CA LEU A 144 4.80 13.81 5.17
C LEU A 144 5.62 14.11 6.44
N ILE A 145 5.17 15.06 7.22
CA ILE A 145 5.53 15.15 8.64
C ILE A 145 4.51 14.35 9.46
N SER A 146 4.90 13.86 10.63
CA SER A 146 4.03 12.99 11.46
C SER A 146 2.61 13.50 11.68
N PRO A 147 2.37 14.82 11.96
CA PRO A 147 1.01 15.32 12.13
C PRO A 147 0.14 15.30 10.86
N GLN A 148 0.77 15.20 9.68
CA GLN A 148 0.05 15.14 8.40
C GLN A 148 -0.45 13.73 8.10
N LEU A 149 0.21 12.68 8.56
CA LEU A 149 -0.07 11.30 8.18
C LEU A 149 -1.55 10.93 8.33
N GLY A 150 -2.11 11.13 9.52
CA GLY A 150 -3.53 10.83 9.78
C GLY A 150 -4.51 11.87 9.20
N ARG A 151 -4.03 13.01 8.70
CA ARG A 151 -4.86 13.98 7.96
C ARG A 151 -4.88 13.66 6.48
N PHE A 152 -3.74 13.29 5.94
CA PHE A 152 -3.56 12.93 4.55
C PHE A 152 -4.26 11.60 4.20
N TYR A 153 -4.24 10.61 5.12
CA TYR A 153 -4.93 9.34 4.97
C TYR A 153 -6.18 9.26 5.87
N PRO A 154 -7.38 9.58 5.35
CA PRO A 154 -8.63 9.47 6.13
C PRO A 154 -8.88 8.08 6.70
N ASP A 155 -8.43 7.02 6.03
CA ASP A 155 -8.51 5.63 6.49
C ASP A 155 -8.01 5.46 7.93
N LEU A 156 -6.91 6.14 8.29
CA LEU A 156 -6.31 6.05 9.62
C LEU A 156 -7.13 6.68 10.76
N LYS A 157 -8.22 7.36 10.42
CA LYS A 157 -9.16 7.96 11.38
C LYS A 157 -10.46 7.18 11.55
N ASP A 158 -10.67 6.16 10.71
CA ASP A 158 -11.87 5.34 10.80
C ASP A 158 -11.82 4.48 12.07
N GLU A 159 -12.87 4.50 12.88
CA GLU A 159 -12.94 3.75 14.14
C GLU A 159 -12.83 2.24 13.95
N ARG A 160 -13.12 1.73 12.76
CA ARG A 160 -12.99 0.31 12.40
C ARG A 160 -11.56 -0.07 12.02
N PHE A 161 -10.68 0.93 11.79
CA PHE A 161 -9.26 0.71 11.52
C PHE A 161 -8.54 0.39 12.84
N ALA A 162 -8.70 -0.85 13.30
CA ALA A 162 -8.12 -1.31 14.55
C ALA A 162 -6.90 -2.21 14.31
N SER A 163 -5.88 -2.05 15.16
CA SER A 163 -4.68 -2.88 15.16
C SER A 163 -4.16 -3.07 16.58
N ALA A 164 -3.70 -4.28 16.90
CA ALA A 164 -3.08 -4.57 18.19
C ALA A 164 -1.62 -4.09 18.27
N LEU A 165 -1.01 -3.71 17.14
CA LEU A 165 0.34 -3.17 17.08
C LEU A 165 0.40 -1.99 16.11
N ALA A 166 1.34 -1.09 16.35
CA ALA A 166 1.72 -0.05 15.40
C ALA A 166 3.24 0.18 15.47
N LEU A 167 3.89 0.14 14.31
CA LEU A 167 5.27 0.58 14.18
C LEU A 167 5.27 1.88 13.40
N VAL A 168 5.79 2.94 14.00
CA VAL A 168 5.75 4.29 13.42
C VAL A 168 7.16 4.82 13.18
N HIS A 169 7.31 5.58 12.11
CA HIS A 169 8.49 6.41 11.89
C HIS A 169 8.05 7.85 11.54
N SER A 170 8.87 8.82 11.93
CA SER A 170 8.59 10.24 11.74
C SER A 170 9.71 10.98 11.05
N ARG A 171 10.69 10.27 10.54
CA ARG A 171 11.89 10.86 9.95
C ARG A 171 12.49 9.93 8.92
N PHE A 172 13.03 10.54 7.88
CA PHE A 172 13.76 9.90 6.80
C PHE A 172 15.26 9.73 7.14
N SER A 173 15.96 8.86 6.40
CA SER A 173 17.41 8.69 6.51
C SER A 173 18.17 9.96 6.09
N THR A 174 19.14 10.39 6.89
CA THR A 174 19.86 11.67 6.72
C THR A 174 20.73 11.76 5.46
N ASN A 175 20.93 10.66 4.72
CA ASN A 175 21.88 10.59 3.61
C ASN A 175 21.20 10.39 2.23
N THR A 176 19.89 10.56 2.13
CA THR A 176 19.14 10.38 0.88
C THR A 176 18.22 11.56 0.63
N PHE A 177 17.96 11.87 -0.65
CA PHE A 177 16.92 12.84 -0.97
C PHE A 177 15.55 12.21 -0.72
N PRO A 178 14.60 12.91 -0.06
CA PRO A 178 13.30 12.38 0.20
C PRO A 178 12.52 12.16 -1.11
N SER A 179 11.90 10.98 -1.20
CA SER A 179 10.98 10.61 -2.28
C SER A 179 9.88 9.71 -1.71
N TRP A 180 8.78 9.54 -2.43
CA TRP A 180 7.64 8.76 -1.94
C TRP A 180 7.95 7.28 -1.70
N ASP A 181 8.85 6.71 -2.47
CA ASP A 181 9.31 5.33 -2.34
C ASP A 181 10.30 5.15 -1.19
N LEU A 182 11.02 6.21 -0.85
CA LEU A 182 12.03 6.18 0.21
C LEU A 182 11.54 6.77 1.55
N ALA A 183 10.43 7.48 1.56
CA ALA A 183 9.86 8.14 2.74
C ALA A 183 9.42 7.17 3.84
#